data_02a7fea10f7226516bb5135034616521
#
_entry.id   02a7fea10f7226516bb5135034616521
#
_cell.length_a   1.000
_cell.length_b   1.000
_cell.length_c   1.000
_cell.angle_alpha   90.00
_cell.angle_beta   90.00
_cell.angle_gamma   90.00
#
_symmetry.space_group_name_H-M   'P 1'
#
loop_
_entity.id
_entity.type
_entity.pdbx_description
1 polymer ?
#
loop_
_entity_poly.entity_id
_entity_poly.type
_entity_poly.pdbx_seq_one_letter_code
_entity_poly.pdbx_strand_id
1 'polypeptide(L)'
;MSGNFWGIDMAATAPHHHDRQFEIHEDIRTEDTEMMVEEERTEEAGPNEEDEHVQHSHVHQHHHIQHHNPQQQQHHHVQQQTHAAQEEEEERVEESSEDEAVDRGVQEDMDKLQSDFPGFRNRYRLIKRIGEGTFSTVYKAEDIMYDHYDNSWDYEDDSSKWTPPPSAKPSSPVQRPRRKARYVAIKKIYVTSSPSRILNELELLHDLRQCPSVCPLITAFRHTDQVVAILPYFRHGDFRAYFRDMTIPEISIYLRELFTALKSVHDHKILHRDIKPTNFLYDPTTQRGVLVDFGLAEREGSDNKPCLCNESREVRKHRQANSVWAQNSTNPQPGYPKSDTRSSRRANRAGTRGFRAPEVLFKCTEQKTSIDIWSAGVILLTIMSKRFPFFNSADDVDAMIEIATIFGSKRMKAAGLLHGCVFETSLPTIGQGGFSMEKIILWSTCRGEDKPLTPDEKMAISFLESCMELDPGRRITAEEALRHDFLQLGEVESDKRYYDQESADQY
;
A
#
# COMPACT_ATOMS: atom_id res chain seq x y z
N MET A 1 44.09 5.27 -3.10
CA MET A 1 43.25 4.11 -2.74
C MET A 1 41.90 4.35 -3.38
N SER A 2 41.66 3.74 -4.51
CA SER A 2 40.48 3.93 -5.35
C SER A 2 39.38 2.99 -4.84
N GLY A 3 38.39 3.57 -4.15
CA GLY A 3 37.17 2.85 -3.77
C GLY A 3 36.32 2.63 -5.03
N ASN A 4 36.14 1.39 -5.40
CA ASN A 4 35.30 1.03 -6.52
C ASN A 4 33.83 1.30 -6.19
N PHE A 5 33.24 2.23 -6.94
CA PHE A 5 31.81 2.42 -7.03
C PHE A 5 31.22 1.27 -7.85
N TRP A 6 30.49 0.40 -7.24
CA TRP A 6 29.66 -0.57 -7.95
C TRP A 6 28.20 -0.13 -7.84
N GLY A 7 27.78 0.65 -8.83
CA GLY A 7 26.37 0.86 -9.13
C GLY A 7 25.95 -0.17 -10.17
N ILE A 8 24.84 -0.87 -9.92
CA ILE A 8 24.20 -1.68 -10.95
C ILE A 8 23.38 -0.71 -11.79
N ASP A 9 23.97 -0.24 -12.88
CA ASP A 9 23.30 0.66 -13.82
C ASP A 9 22.43 -0.19 -14.75
N MET A 10 21.11 -0.13 -14.56
CA MET A 10 20.12 -0.91 -15.32
C MET A 10 19.69 -0.25 -16.63
N ALA A 11 20.25 0.93 -16.94
CA ALA A 11 19.85 1.75 -18.08
C ALA A 11 20.54 1.40 -19.41
N ALA A 12 21.40 0.42 -19.48
CA ALA A 12 22.15 0.15 -20.69
C ALA A 12 22.23 -1.33 -21.02
N THR A 13 21.17 -1.92 -21.59
CA THR A 13 21.32 -3.01 -22.60
C THR A 13 20.01 -3.33 -23.29
N ALA A 14 20.04 -3.32 -24.64
CA ALA A 14 19.02 -3.86 -25.53
C ALA A 14 18.85 -5.39 -25.38
N PRO A 15 17.69 -5.98 -25.78
CA PRO A 15 17.29 -7.32 -25.38
C PRO A 15 18.03 -8.40 -26.16
N HIS A 16 18.84 -9.19 -25.50
CA HIS A 16 19.16 -10.55 -25.92
C HIS A 16 18.79 -11.54 -24.81
N HIS A 17 17.92 -12.46 -25.15
CA HIS A 17 17.57 -13.63 -24.35
C HIS A 17 18.80 -14.32 -23.80
N HIS A 18 18.98 -14.29 -22.47
CA HIS A 18 19.58 -15.35 -21.66
C HIS A 18 19.27 -15.05 -20.19
N ASP A 19 18.80 -16.07 -19.51
CA ASP A 19 18.66 -16.10 -18.05
C ASP A 19 19.97 -15.62 -17.41
N ARG A 20 19.97 -14.41 -16.84
CA ARG A 20 21.04 -13.95 -15.97
C ARG A 20 20.50 -13.84 -14.56
N GLN A 21 20.96 -14.74 -13.72
CA GLN A 21 20.88 -14.61 -12.27
C GLN A 21 21.48 -13.26 -11.86
N PHE A 22 20.79 -12.59 -10.95
CA PHE A 22 21.27 -11.38 -10.32
C PHE A 22 22.41 -11.75 -9.39
N GLU A 23 23.65 -11.47 -9.78
CA GLU A 23 24.84 -11.67 -8.96
C GLU A 23 25.30 -10.34 -8.37
N ILE A 24 25.25 -10.25 -7.04
CA ILE A 24 26.00 -9.22 -6.31
C ILE A 24 27.42 -9.76 -6.18
N HIS A 25 28.37 -9.16 -6.89
CA HIS A 25 29.78 -9.48 -6.73
C HIS A 25 30.28 -9.04 -5.35
N GLU A 26 30.44 -10.00 -4.45
CA GLU A 26 31.17 -9.85 -3.20
C GLU A 26 32.62 -10.23 -3.40
N ASP A 27 33.55 -9.31 -3.09
CA ASP A 27 34.92 -9.68 -2.78
C ASP A 27 34.97 -10.29 -1.39
N ILE A 28 34.88 -11.63 -1.31
CA ILE A 28 34.99 -12.36 -0.04
C ILE A 28 36.47 -12.64 0.25
N ARG A 29 36.95 -11.99 1.26
CA ARG A 29 37.96 -12.52 2.17
C ARG A 29 37.63 -12.04 3.57
N THR A 30 37.01 -12.89 4.38
CA THR A 30 37.24 -12.87 5.84
C THR A 30 36.80 -14.16 6.49
N GLU A 31 37.58 -14.51 7.44
CA GLU A 31 37.63 -15.66 8.31
C GLU A 31 36.41 -15.79 9.22
N ASP A 32 36.15 -17.03 9.60
CA ASP A 32 35.15 -17.50 10.54
C ASP A 32 35.08 -16.67 11.84
N THR A 33 33.86 -16.25 12.19
CA THR A 33 33.53 -15.92 13.58
C THR A 33 32.12 -16.41 13.88
N GLU A 34 32.04 -17.50 14.59
CA GLU A 34 30.85 -17.96 15.28
C GLU A 34 30.42 -16.92 16.31
N MET A 35 29.22 -16.38 16.21
CA MET A 35 28.62 -15.59 17.27
C MET A 35 27.38 -16.27 17.83
N MET A 36 27.47 -16.52 19.10
CA MET A 36 26.43 -17.03 20.00
C MET A 36 25.24 -16.08 20.05
N VAL A 37 24.06 -16.64 20.01
CA VAL A 37 22.80 -15.91 20.21
C VAL A 37 22.52 -15.78 21.71
N GLU A 38 22.63 -14.61 22.27
CA GLU A 38 22.10 -14.27 23.59
C GLU A 38 20.63 -13.86 23.50
N GLU A 39 19.80 -14.52 24.30
CA GLU A 39 18.40 -14.16 24.52
C GLU A 39 18.32 -12.96 25.49
N GLU A 40 17.90 -11.80 25.02
CA GLU A 40 17.51 -10.69 25.90
C GLU A 40 16.07 -10.86 26.41
N ARG A 41 15.97 -10.97 27.72
CA ARG A 41 14.75 -10.82 28.52
C ARG A 41 14.39 -9.33 28.60
N THR A 42 13.22 -8.96 28.16
CA THR A 42 12.64 -7.63 28.47
C THR A 42 11.82 -7.73 29.74
N GLU A 43 12.21 -6.94 30.73
CA GLU A 43 11.48 -6.70 31.98
C GLU A 43 10.30 -5.75 31.74
N GLU A 44 9.18 -6.07 32.38
CA GLU A 44 7.98 -5.25 32.45
C GLU A 44 8.19 -4.06 33.42
N ALA A 45 7.78 -2.88 33.01
CA ALA A 45 7.53 -1.76 33.92
C ALA A 45 6.10 -1.24 33.72
N GLY A 46 5.34 -1.27 34.79
CA GLY A 46 3.94 -0.89 34.88
C GLY A 46 3.71 0.63 35.00
N PRO A 47 2.46 1.05 35.23
CA PRO A 47 1.92 2.31 34.74
C PRO A 47 2.04 3.47 35.75
N ASN A 48 2.00 4.70 35.21
CA ASN A 48 1.60 5.88 35.99
C ASN A 48 0.48 6.64 35.30
N GLU A 49 -0.58 6.84 36.09
CA GLU A 49 -1.70 7.73 35.88
C GLU A 49 -1.28 9.19 36.09
N GLU A 50 -1.97 10.11 35.43
CA GLU A 50 -2.48 11.40 35.95
C GLU A 50 -3.04 12.23 34.77
N ASP A 51 -4.24 12.40 34.76
CA ASP A 51 -5.35 13.34 34.94
C ASP A 51 -5.22 14.76 34.34
N GLU A 52 -6.44 15.23 33.93
CA GLU A 52 -6.96 16.60 33.78
C GLU A 52 -6.74 17.34 32.45
N HIS A 53 -7.65 18.02 31.84
CA HIS A 53 -9.00 18.57 32.14
C HIS A 53 -9.64 19.12 30.84
N VAL A 54 -10.94 18.98 30.82
CA VAL A 54 -12.01 19.62 30.04
C VAL A 54 -11.83 21.13 29.80
N GLN A 55 -12.26 21.63 28.58
CA GLN A 55 -13.22 22.73 28.51
C GLN A 55 -13.84 22.96 27.12
N HIS A 56 -15.15 23.19 27.16
CA HIS A 56 -16.11 23.55 26.10
C HIS A 56 -16.00 25.00 25.65
N SER A 57 -16.46 25.31 24.42
CA SER A 57 -17.52 26.33 24.15
C SER A 57 -17.77 26.51 22.63
N HIS A 58 -19.00 26.24 22.23
CA HIS A 58 -20.07 27.07 21.68
C HIS A 58 -19.82 27.82 20.36
N VAL A 59 -20.51 27.37 19.34
CA VAL A 59 -21.73 27.87 18.64
C VAL A 59 -21.69 29.33 18.16
N HIS A 60 -21.86 29.54 16.83
CA HIS A 60 -22.91 30.40 16.28
C HIS A 60 -23.18 30.14 14.78
N GLN A 61 -24.51 30.09 14.51
CA GLN A 61 -25.17 30.06 13.21
C GLN A 61 -25.17 31.45 12.55
N HIS A 62 -25.32 31.53 11.22
CA HIS A 62 -26.43 32.24 10.52
C HIS A 62 -26.28 32.20 9.00
N HIS A 63 -27.28 31.62 8.37
CA HIS A 63 -28.26 32.09 7.38
C HIS A 63 -27.83 32.63 6.00
N HIS A 64 -28.37 31.89 5.02
CA HIS A 64 -29.10 32.28 3.78
C HIS A 64 -28.69 33.49 2.96
N ILE A 65 -28.62 33.33 1.64
CA ILE A 65 -29.62 33.76 0.66
C ILE A 65 -29.27 33.23 -0.76
N GLN A 66 -30.29 32.68 -1.42
CA GLN A 66 -30.30 32.28 -2.83
C GLN A 66 -30.38 33.49 -3.76
N HIS A 67 -29.79 33.45 -4.94
CA HIS A 67 -30.35 34.01 -6.17
C HIS A 67 -29.87 33.28 -7.43
N HIS A 68 -30.82 33.05 -8.30
CA HIS A 68 -30.78 32.35 -9.59
C HIS A 68 -30.32 33.25 -10.74
N ASN A 69 -29.64 32.62 -11.70
CA ASN A 69 -29.82 32.64 -13.17
C ASN A 69 -28.87 33.52 -14.02
N PRO A 70 -28.83 33.34 -15.38
CA PRO A 70 -28.16 32.29 -16.15
C PRO A 70 -27.22 32.89 -17.23
N GLN A 71 -26.12 32.21 -17.56
CA GLN A 71 -25.46 32.30 -18.87
C GLN A 71 -24.57 31.07 -19.10
N GLN A 72 -25.15 30.04 -19.70
CA GLN A 72 -24.42 29.00 -20.40
C GLN A 72 -24.09 29.54 -21.80
N GLN A 73 -22.83 29.66 -22.13
CA GLN A 73 -22.22 29.52 -23.48
C GLN A 73 -20.84 30.16 -23.62
N GLN A 74 -20.02 30.20 -22.55
CA GLN A 74 -18.60 30.61 -22.68
C GLN A 74 -17.65 29.69 -21.87
N HIS A 75 -18.03 28.47 -21.52
CA HIS A 75 -17.32 27.65 -20.57
C HIS A 75 -16.23 26.71 -21.12
N HIS A 76 -16.16 26.46 -22.44
CA HIS A 76 -15.21 25.44 -22.97
C HIS A 76 -13.77 25.92 -23.21
N HIS A 77 -13.54 27.23 -23.38
CA HIS A 77 -12.16 27.74 -23.52
C HIS A 77 -11.55 28.14 -22.19
N VAL A 78 -12.36 28.32 -21.16
CA VAL A 78 -11.92 28.67 -19.80
C VAL A 78 -11.45 27.47 -19.00
N GLN A 79 -12.00 26.26 -19.25
CA GLN A 79 -11.63 25.06 -18.49
C GLN A 79 -10.24 24.52 -18.83
N GLN A 80 -9.78 24.59 -20.08
CA GLN A 80 -8.40 24.22 -20.43
C GLN A 80 -7.37 25.22 -19.93
N GLN A 81 -7.72 26.51 -19.88
CA GLN A 81 -6.86 27.53 -19.28
C GLN A 81 -6.85 27.48 -17.75
N THR A 82 -7.94 27.01 -17.11
CA THR A 82 -8.00 26.83 -15.65
C THR A 82 -7.25 25.58 -15.20
N HIS A 83 -7.21 24.49 -15.99
CA HIS A 83 -6.39 23.32 -15.65
C HIS A 83 -4.89 23.62 -15.73
N ALA A 84 -4.43 24.23 -16.82
CA ALA A 84 -3.03 24.64 -16.94
C ALA A 84 -2.64 25.70 -15.88
N ALA A 85 -3.54 26.60 -15.52
CA ALA A 85 -3.31 27.59 -14.47
C ALA A 85 -3.35 26.99 -13.07
N GLN A 86 -4.16 25.93 -12.85
CA GLN A 86 -4.18 25.17 -11.60
C GLN A 86 -2.92 24.32 -11.43
N GLU A 87 -2.45 23.66 -12.50
CA GLU A 87 -1.17 22.94 -12.49
C GLU A 87 0.02 23.89 -12.22
N GLU A 88 0.04 25.09 -12.85
CA GLU A 88 1.06 26.09 -12.56
C GLU A 88 0.96 26.70 -11.15
N GLU A 89 -0.25 26.82 -10.60
CA GLU A 89 -0.47 27.31 -9.24
C GLU A 89 -0.16 26.24 -8.19
N GLU A 90 -0.45 24.98 -8.46
CA GLU A 90 -0.05 23.82 -7.64
C GLU A 90 1.47 23.58 -7.72
N GLU A 91 2.12 23.72 -8.89
CA GLU A 91 3.58 23.69 -9.00
C GLU A 91 4.22 24.85 -8.20
N ARG A 92 3.62 26.06 -8.22
CA ARG A 92 4.08 27.20 -7.40
C ARG A 92 3.89 26.97 -5.91
N VAL A 93 2.81 26.32 -5.51
CA VAL A 93 2.58 25.95 -4.10
C VAL A 93 3.56 24.86 -3.65
N GLU A 94 3.92 23.90 -4.52
CA GLU A 94 4.99 22.93 -4.22
C GLU A 94 6.37 23.58 -4.20
N GLU A 95 6.71 24.48 -5.15
CA GLU A 95 7.95 25.26 -5.12
C GLU A 95 8.03 26.16 -3.86
N SER A 96 6.90 26.74 -3.41
CA SER A 96 6.87 27.52 -2.18
C SER A 96 6.97 26.66 -0.91
N SER A 97 6.56 25.39 -0.96
CA SER A 97 6.73 24.43 0.14
C SER A 97 8.13 23.78 0.16
N GLU A 98 8.89 23.89 -0.92
CA GLU A 98 10.30 23.45 -0.97
C GLU A 98 11.24 24.45 -0.24
N ASP A 99 10.82 25.69 -0.05
CA ASP A 99 11.51 26.71 0.74
C ASP A 99 11.21 26.64 2.26
N GLU A 100 10.37 25.72 2.72
CA GLU A 100 10.26 25.44 4.16
C GLU A 100 11.60 24.92 4.68
N ALA A 101 12.16 25.65 5.65
CA ALA A 101 13.44 25.33 6.25
C ALA A 101 13.42 23.89 6.80
N VAL A 102 14.23 23.03 6.18
CA VAL A 102 14.37 21.62 6.60
C VAL A 102 14.79 21.58 8.07
N ASP A 103 14.14 20.74 8.86
CA ASP A 103 14.53 20.53 10.26
C ASP A 103 16.02 20.21 10.35
N ARG A 104 16.67 20.77 11.36
CA ARG A 104 18.13 20.67 11.53
C ARG A 104 18.60 19.22 11.62
N GLY A 105 17.84 18.35 12.32
CA GLY A 105 18.19 16.93 12.44
C GLY A 105 18.08 16.21 11.08
N VAL A 106 17.06 16.54 10.29
CA VAL A 106 16.92 16.02 8.92
C VAL A 106 18.05 16.49 8.02
N GLN A 107 18.49 17.75 8.14
CA GLN A 107 19.60 18.27 7.36
C GLN A 107 20.93 17.56 7.73
N GLU A 108 21.18 17.32 9.00
CA GLU A 108 22.35 16.57 9.46
C GLU A 108 22.35 15.12 8.92
N ASP A 109 21.19 14.45 8.90
CA ASP A 109 21.02 13.11 8.30
C ASP A 109 21.26 13.10 6.79
N MET A 110 20.78 14.13 6.08
CA MET A 110 20.99 14.30 4.64
C MET A 110 22.45 14.54 4.31
N ASP A 111 23.14 15.40 5.08
CA ASP A 111 24.57 15.69 4.92
C ASP A 111 25.41 14.44 5.20
N LYS A 112 25.03 13.67 6.22
CA LYS A 112 25.67 12.39 6.52
C LYS A 112 25.49 11.40 5.37
N LEU A 113 24.29 11.22 4.84
CA LEU A 113 24.02 10.34 3.70
C LEU A 113 24.89 10.72 2.49
N GLN A 114 25.00 12.02 2.20
CA GLN A 114 25.81 12.50 1.08
C GLN A 114 27.31 12.32 1.32
N SER A 115 27.77 12.31 2.57
CA SER A 115 29.19 12.08 2.91
C SER A 115 29.55 10.61 2.93
N ASP A 116 28.64 9.73 3.37
CA ASP A 116 28.82 8.30 3.47
C ASP A 116 28.99 7.63 2.09
N PHE A 117 28.40 8.21 1.03
CA PHE A 117 28.48 7.67 -0.33
C PHE A 117 29.33 8.57 -1.24
N PRO A 118 30.61 8.23 -1.50
CA PRO A 118 31.48 9.02 -2.39
C PRO A 118 30.86 9.18 -3.78
N GLY A 119 30.85 10.41 -4.30
CA GLY A 119 30.25 10.73 -5.62
C GLY A 119 28.74 10.90 -5.64
N PHE A 120 28.05 10.65 -4.56
CA PHE A 120 26.60 10.81 -4.46
C PHE A 120 26.14 12.23 -4.87
N ARG A 121 26.82 13.26 -4.34
CA ARG A 121 26.53 14.68 -4.65
C ARG A 121 26.71 15.06 -6.13
N ASN A 122 27.45 14.26 -6.91
CA ASN A 122 27.64 14.52 -8.33
C ASN A 122 26.40 14.12 -9.14
N ARG A 123 25.55 13.26 -8.59
CA ARG A 123 24.36 12.74 -9.27
C ARG A 123 23.06 13.18 -8.61
N TYR A 124 22.98 13.18 -7.28
CA TYR A 124 21.74 13.44 -6.57
C TYR A 124 21.87 14.63 -5.64
N ARG A 125 20.91 15.54 -5.72
CA ARG A 125 20.72 16.64 -4.80
C ARG A 125 19.53 16.34 -3.89
N LEU A 126 19.78 16.05 -2.61
CA LEU A 126 18.72 15.82 -1.62
C LEU A 126 17.94 17.11 -1.38
N ILE A 127 16.63 17.01 -1.29
CA ILE A 127 15.72 18.14 -1.10
C ILE A 127 15.11 18.09 0.28
N LYS A 128 14.36 17.02 0.59
CA LYS A 128 13.70 16.83 1.89
C LYS A 128 13.47 15.37 2.20
N ARG A 129 13.25 15.05 3.48
CA ARG A 129 12.76 13.74 3.91
C ARG A 129 11.26 13.65 3.61
N ILE A 130 10.83 12.60 2.91
CA ILE A 130 9.43 12.35 2.54
C ILE A 130 8.82 11.15 3.24
N GLY A 131 9.62 10.33 3.91
CA GLY A 131 9.14 9.19 4.68
C GLY A 131 10.18 8.71 5.69
N GLU A 132 9.69 8.21 6.81
CA GLU A 132 10.50 7.55 7.84
C GLU A 132 9.71 6.35 8.34
N GLY A 133 10.32 5.18 8.29
CA GLY A 133 9.74 3.92 8.71
C GLY A 133 10.67 3.15 9.65
N THR A 134 10.21 2.00 10.11
CA THR A 134 10.97 1.15 11.05
C THR A 134 12.30 0.65 10.45
N PHE A 135 12.39 0.51 9.13
CA PHE A 135 13.54 -0.12 8.46
C PHE A 135 14.25 0.77 7.44
N SER A 136 13.72 1.96 7.17
CA SER A 136 14.29 2.86 6.16
C SER A 136 13.82 4.29 6.33
N THR A 137 14.62 5.22 5.77
CA THR A 137 14.23 6.61 5.56
C THR A 137 14.19 6.89 4.06
N VAL A 138 13.22 7.68 3.60
CA VAL A 138 13.05 8.03 2.19
C VAL A 138 13.20 9.55 2.02
N TYR A 139 14.01 9.95 1.05
CA TYR A 139 14.26 11.35 0.71
C TYR A 139 13.82 11.65 -0.73
N LYS A 140 13.21 12.81 -0.97
CA LYS A 140 13.07 13.38 -2.31
C LYS A 140 14.41 13.96 -2.73
N ALA A 141 14.84 13.68 -3.95
CA ALA A 141 16.07 14.20 -4.51
C ALA A 141 15.91 14.53 -6.00
N GLU A 142 16.69 15.49 -6.48
CA GLU A 142 16.83 15.76 -7.91
C GLU A 142 17.93 14.88 -8.49
N ASP A 143 17.67 14.22 -9.63
CA ASP A 143 18.70 13.56 -10.42
C ASP A 143 19.35 14.56 -11.39
N ILE A 144 20.53 15.06 -11.03
CA ILE A 144 21.28 16.05 -11.80
C ILE A 144 21.75 15.48 -13.14
N MET A 145 21.89 14.16 -13.22
CA MET A 145 22.37 13.45 -14.40
C MET A 145 21.25 12.73 -15.18
N TYR A 146 19.99 13.06 -14.92
CA TYR A 146 18.83 12.42 -15.54
C TYR A 146 18.96 12.25 -17.06
N ASP A 147 19.34 13.31 -17.78
CA ASP A 147 19.45 13.30 -19.25
C ASP A 147 20.61 12.44 -19.79
N HIS A 148 21.45 11.87 -18.93
CA HIS A 148 22.59 11.02 -19.33
C HIS A 148 22.25 9.52 -19.34
N TYR A 149 21.04 9.16 -18.90
CA TYR A 149 20.59 7.77 -18.77
C TYR A 149 19.31 7.53 -19.55
N ASP A 150 19.05 6.28 -19.88
CA ASP A 150 17.74 5.84 -20.36
C ASP A 150 16.76 5.78 -19.18
N ASN A 151 15.71 6.60 -19.23
CA ASN A 151 14.70 6.71 -18.19
C ASN A 151 13.36 6.16 -18.66
N SER A 152 13.37 4.99 -19.27
CA SER A 152 12.15 4.28 -19.76
C SER A 152 11.13 3.97 -18.65
N TRP A 153 11.51 4.13 -17.39
CA TRP A 153 10.65 4.05 -16.21
C TRP A 153 9.80 5.32 -15.98
N ASP A 154 10.16 6.45 -16.58
CA ASP A 154 9.45 7.73 -16.42
C ASP A 154 8.34 7.86 -17.46
N TYR A 155 7.13 7.46 -17.06
CA TYR A 155 5.95 7.52 -17.92
C TYR A 155 5.40 8.95 -18.11
N GLU A 156 5.81 9.93 -17.31
CA GLU A 156 5.37 11.31 -17.46
C GLU A 156 6.01 11.99 -18.69
N ASP A 157 7.15 11.49 -19.14
CA ASP A 157 7.87 12.05 -20.31
C ASP A 157 7.20 11.73 -21.65
N ASP A 158 6.36 10.69 -21.74
CA ASP A 158 5.69 10.31 -22.99
C ASP A 158 4.55 11.27 -23.38
N SER A 159 3.91 11.93 -22.41
CA SER A 159 2.84 12.91 -22.69
C SER A 159 3.37 14.25 -23.22
N SER A 160 4.65 14.53 -23.04
CA SER A 160 5.32 15.78 -23.50
C SER A 160 5.95 15.67 -24.90
N LYS A 161 5.94 14.51 -25.54
CA LYS A 161 6.58 14.28 -26.86
C LYS A 161 5.77 14.74 -28.07
N TRP A 162 4.74 15.59 -27.88
CA TRP A 162 4.12 16.26 -29.00
C TRP A 162 5.08 17.28 -29.61
N THR A 163 5.76 16.91 -30.67
CA THR A 163 6.54 17.85 -31.51
C THR A 163 5.60 18.47 -32.55
N PRO A 164 5.45 19.83 -32.57
CA PRO A 164 4.65 20.49 -33.60
C PRO A 164 5.21 20.14 -34.99
N PRO A 165 4.35 20.00 -36.00
CA PRO A 165 4.78 19.70 -37.37
C PRO A 165 5.77 20.77 -37.90
N PRO A 166 6.76 20.40 -38.75
CA PRO A 166 7.88 21.27 -39.15
C PRO A 166 7.54 22.52 -40.00
N SER A 167 6.27 22.89 -40.05
CA SER A 167 5.79 24.03 -40.84
C SER A 167 5.64 25.38 -40.10
N ALA A 168 5.91 25.42 -38.78
CA ALA A 168 5.84 26.68 -38.04
C ALA A 168 7.17 27.44 -38.13
N LYS A 169 7.17 28.60 -38.80
CA LYS A 169 8.34 29.49 -38.86
C LYS A 169 8.67 30.02 -37.47
N PRO A 170 9.95 29.99 -37.03
CA PRO A 170 10.34 30.53 -35.74
C PRO A 170 10.23 32.04 -35.71
N SER A 171 9.27 32.56 -35.00
CA SER A 171 9.18 34.00 -34.67
C SER A 171 9.60 34.16 -33.20
N SER A 172 10.72 34.83 -33.00
CA SER A 172 11.33 35.27 -31.74
C SER A 172 12.41 34.36 -31.16
N PRO A 173 13.44 34.91 -30.47
CA PRO A 173 14.47 34.12 -29.80
C PRO A 173 13.81 33.36 -28.65
N VAL A 174 13.62 32.06 -28.90
CA VAL A 174 13.06 31.11 -27.92
C VAL A 174 14.00 31.12 -26.73
N GLN A 175 13.55 31.68 -25.60
CA GLN A 175 14.11 31.36 -24.31
C GLN A 175 14.05 29.83 -24.20
N ARG A 176 15.21 29.20 -24.05
CA ARG A 176 15.27 27.73 -23.82
C ARG A 176 14.36 27.45 -22.61
N PRO A 177 13.36 26.57 -22.73
CA PRO A 177 12.52 26.24 -21.59
C PRO A 177 13.44 25.88 -20.43
N ARG A 178 13.17 26.42 -19.23
CA ARG A 178 13.85 25.99 -18.00
C ARG A 178 13.69 24.49 -17.95
N ARG A 179 14.81 23.75 -17.83
CA ARG A 179 14.76 22.31 -17.68
C ARG A 179 13.90 22.01 -16.46
N LYS A 180 12.83 21.22 -16.65
CA LYS A 180 12.00 20.74 -15.55
C LYS A 180 12.88 19.84 -14.68
N ALA A 181 12.91 20.10 -13.37
CA ALA A 181 13.68 19.27 -12.44
C ALA A 181 13.10 17.84 -12.44
N ARG A 182 13.96 16.84 -12.50
CA ARG A 182 13.59 15.43 -12.49
C ARG A 182 13.87 14.85 -11.12
N TYR A 183 12.84 14.34 -10.48
CA TYR A 183 12.90 13.90 -9.09
C TYR A 183 12.93 12.38 -8.99
N VAL A 184 13.67 11.90 -7.99
CA VAL A 184 13.74 10.51 -7.56
C VAL A 184 13.48 10.41 -6.07
N ALA A 185 13.02 9.24 -5.64
CA ALA A 185 12.92 8.88 -4.23
C ALA A 185 14.14 8.03 -3.85
N ILE A 186 14.86 8.44 -2.82
CA ILE A 186 16.05 7.77 -2.32
C ILE A 186 15.73 7.07 -1.02
N LYS A 187 15.63 5.74 -1.05
CA LYS A 187 15.34 4.90 0.12
C LYS A 187 16.66 4.44 0.75
N LYS A 188 17.03 5.03 1.89
CA LYS A 188 18.14 4.59 2.73
C LYS A 188 17.64 3.48 3.65
N ILE A 189 18.16 2.26 3.49
CA ILE A 189 17.79 1.11 4.31
C ILE A 189 18.70 1.06 5.53
N TYR A 190 18.11 0.83 6.73
CA TYR A 190 18.90 0.83 7.96
C TYR A 190 19.78 -0.41 8.07
N VAL A 191 20.97 -0.22 8.62
CA VAL A 191 21.96 -1.28 8.89
C VAL A 191 21.41 -2.38 9.81
N THR A 192 20.43 -2.06 10.64
CA THR A 192 19.73 -3.01 11.51
C THR A 192 18.87 -4.03 10.76
N SER A 193 18.59 -3.80 9.47
CA SER A 193 17.89 -4.77 8.63
C SER A 193 18.84 -5.91 8.24
N SER A 194 18.35 -7.16 8.30
CA SER A 194 19.19 -8.29 7.89
C SER A 194 19.57 -8.21 6.42
N PRO A 195 20.79 -8.57 6.03
CA PRO A 195 21.22 -8.55 4.62
C PRO A 195 20.31 -9.35 3.69
N SER A 196 19.80 -10.50 4.16
CA SER A 196 18.86 -11.33 3.40
C SER A 196 17.54 -10.64 3.12
N ARG A 197 17.02 -9.83 4.04
CA ARG A 197 15.80 -9.01 3.80
C ARG A 197 16.04 -7.92 2.77
N ILE A 198 17.19 -7.24 2.88
CA ILE A 198 17.55 -6.18 1.93
C ILE A 198 17.69 -6.76 0.53
N LEU A 199 18.40 -7.89 0.40
CA LEU A 199 18.56 -8.57 -0.88
C LEU A 199 17.20 -9.00 -1.45
N ASN A 200 16.35 -9.65 -0.65
CA ASN A 200 15.02 -10.08 -1.07
C ASN A 200 14.17 -8.89 -1.57
N GLU A 201 14.16 -7.76 -0.86
CA GLU A 201 13.42 -6.56 -1.30
C GLU A 201 13.91 -6.06 -2.67
N LEU A 202 15.23 -5.97 -2.87
CA LEU A 202 15.81 -5.50 -4.13
C LEU A 202 15.55 -6.47 -5.29
N GLU A 203 15.65 -7.79 -5.04
CA GLU A 203 15.32 -8.82 -6.03
C GLU A 203 13.84 -8.77 -6.44
N LEU A 204 12.93 -8.62 -5.48
CA LEU A 204 11.49 -8.51 -5.76
C LEU A 204 11.18 -7.26 -6.58
N LEU A 205 11.74 -6.11 -6.22
CA LEU A 205 11.59 -4.86 -6.98
C LEU A 205 12.17 -4.97 -8.39
N HIS A 206 13.29 -5.68 -8.54
CA HIS A 206 13.88 -5.94 -9.85
C HIS A 206 12.97 -6.79 -10.75
N ASP A 207 12.41 -7.86 -10.20
CA ASP A 207 11.50 -8.75 -10.94
C ASP A 207 10.21 -8.05 -11.36
N LEU A 208 9.73 -7.12 -10.53
CA LEU A 208 8.49 -6.37 -10.75
C LEU A 208 8.68 -5.09 -11.58
N ARG A 209 9.89 -4.77 -12.06
CA ARG A 209 10.22 -3.48 -12.69
C ARG A 209 9.41 -3.11 -13.94
N GLN A 210 8.77 -4.09 -14.58
CA GLN A 210 7.91 -3.87 -15.76
C GLN A 210 6.42 -4.03 -15.44
N CYS A 211 6.07 -4.16 -14.17
CA CYS A 211 4.70 -4.35 -13.75
C CYS A 211 3.97 -3.01 -13.66
N PRO A 212 2.76 -2.89 -14.25
CA PRO A 212 1.98 -1.67 -14.14
C PRO A 212 1.59 -1.40 -12.68
N SER A 213 1.49 -0.14 -12.32
CA SER A 213 1.11 0.33 -10.97
C SER A 213 1.98 -0.21 -9.82
N VAL A 214 3.21 -0.68 -10.13
CA VAL A 214 4.23 -1.07 -9.15
C VAL A 214 5.46 -0.17 -9.33
N CYS A 215 5.99 0.36 -8.23
CA CYS A 215 7.17 1.23 -8.25
C CYS A 215 8.41 0.42 -8.67
N PRO A 216 9.05 0.73 -9.81
CA PRO A 216 10.23 0.00 -10.25
C PRO A 216 11.48 0.42 -9.48
N LEU A 217 12.46 -0.47 -9.41
CA LEU A 217 13.81 -0.13 -8.96
C LEU A 217 14.59 0.50 -10.12
N ILE A 218 15.04 1.74 -9.97
CA ILE A 218 15.93 2.39 -10.96
C ILE A 218 17.34 1.82 -10.81
N THR A 219 17.91 1.91 -9.61
CA THR A 219 19.21 1.35 -9.27
C THR A 219 19.36 1.20 -7.75
N ALA A 220 20.33 0.42 -7.32
CA ALA A 220 20.71 0.36 -5.91
C ALA A 220 22.23 0.34 -5.79
N PHE A 221 22.76 0.89 -4.71
CA PHE A 221 24.17 0.84 -4.40
C PHE A 221 24.41 0.65 -2.91
N ARG A 222 25.51 0.00 -2.62
CA ARG A 222 25.98 -0.29 -1.27
C ARG A 222 27.31 0.39 -1.03
N HIS A 223 27.48 0.95 0.15
CA HIS A 223 28.78 1.38 0.64
C HIS A 223 28.92 0.91 2.09
N THR A 224 29.91 0.06 2.35
CA THR A 224 30.05 -0.64 3.64
C THR A 224 28.78 -1.43 3.97
N ASP A 225 28.13 -1.12 5.10
CA ASP A 225 26.90 -1.78 5.56
C ASP A 225 25.62 -1.04 5.16
N GLN A 226 25.75 0.13 4.53
CA GLN A 226 24.59 0.93 4.12
C GLN A 226 24.18 0.60 2.69
N VAL A 227 22.89 0.42 2.48
CA VAL A 227 22.28 0.20 1.16
C VAL A 227 21.29 1.32 0.88
N VAL A 228 21.36 1.82 -0.35
CA VAL A 228 20.47 2.87 -0.86
C VAL A 228 19.82 2.37 -2.14
N ALA A 229 18.49 2.42 -2.20
CA ALA A 229 17.71 2.16 -3.41
C ALA A 229 17.21 3.48 -4.01
N ILE A 230 17.34 3.62 -5.32
CA ILE A 230 16.82 4.77 -6.08
C ILE A 230 15.56 4.32 -6.80
N LEU A 231 14.48 5.03 -6.56
CA LEU A 231 13.14 4.74 -7.04
C LEU A 231 12.60 5.98 -7.76
N PRO A 232 11.65 5.87 -8.68
CA PRO A 232 10.91 7.01 -9.19
C PRO A 232 10.27 7.80 -8.04
N TYR A 233 10.29 9.13 -8.14
CA TYR A 233 9.45 9.95 -7.27
C TYR A 233 8.05 10.01 -7.88
N PHE A 234 7.07 9.53 -7.13
CA PHE A 234 5.68 9.59 -7.52
C PHE A 234 4.94 10.66 -6.72
N ARG A 235 4.34 11.62 -7.41
CA ARG A 235 3.48 12.64 -6.78
C ARG A 235 2.20 11.98 -6.30
N HIS A 236 1.80 12.24 -5.08
CA HIS A 236 0.62 11.64 -4.47
C HIS A 236 0.02 12.55 -3.41
N GLY A 237 -1.28 12.38 -3.18
CA GLY A 237 -1.99 13.05 -2.09
C GLY A 237 -1.91 12.27 -0.77
N ASP A 238 -2.05 12.96 0.37
CA ASP A 238 -2.29 12.27 1.64
C ASP A 238 -3.68 11.62 1.60
N PHE A 239 -3.72 10.30 1.79
CA PHE A 239 -4.96 9.52 1.82
C PHE A 239 -6.02 10.12 2.74
N ARG A 240 -5.61 10.67 3.88
CA ARG A 240 -6.53 11.28 4.85
C ARG A 240 -7.21 12.53 4.34
N ALA A 241 -6.60 13.23 3.40
CA ALA A 241 -7.14 14.46 2.83
C ALA A 241 -8.30 14.20 1.87
N TYR A 242 -8.32 13.07 1.14
CA TYR A 242 -9.30 12.84 0.08
C TYR A 242 -10.26 11.66 0.29
N PHE A 243 -9.90 10.63 1.06
CA PHE A 243 -10.67 9.38 1.11
C PHE A 243 -12.14 9.56 1.54
N ARG A 244 -12.47 10.58 2.35
CA ARG A 244 -13.84 10.83 2.82
C ARG A 244 -14.75 11.43 1.76
N ASP A 245 -14.18 12.13 0.81
CA ASP A 245 -14.90 12.89 -0.21
C ASP A 245 -15.00 12.16 -1.55
N MET A 246 -14.31 11.00 -1.67
CA MET A 246 -14.37 10.16 -2.85
C MET A 246 -15.80 9.72 -3.17
N THR A 247 -16.18 9.88 -4.43
CA THR A 247 -17.39 9.32 -5.03
C THR A 247 -17.21 7.83 -5.34
N ILE A 248 -18.31 7.11 -5.60
CA ILE A 248 -18.24 5.67 -5.91
C ILE A 248 -17.41 5.39 -7.17
N PRO A 249 -17.53 6.15 -8.28
CA PRO A 249 -16.63 5.98 -9.43
C PRO A 249 -15.15 6.22 -9.11
N GLU A 250 -14.81 7.25 -8.32
CA GLU A 250 -13.43 7.50 -7.91
C GLU A 250 -12.88 6.37 -7.03
N ILE A 251 -13.70 5.80 -6.13
CA ILE A 251 -13.33 4.62 -5.35
C ILE A 251 -13.06 3.43 -6.27
N SER A 252 -13.89 3.24 -7.31
CA SER A 252 -13.69 2.20 -8.31
C SER A 252 -12.33 2.36 -9.03
N ILE A 253 -11.99 3.57 -9.47
CA ILE A 253 -10.71 3.87 -10.13
C ILE A 253 -9.54 3.62 -9.18
N TYR A 254 -9.60 4.14 -7.96
CA TYR A 254 -8.57 3.91 -6.94
C TYR A 254 -8.30 2.42 -6.71
N LEU A 255 -9.37 1.63 -6.55
CA LEU A 255 -9.23 0.19 -6.32
C LEU A 255 -8.79 -0.55 -7.59
N ARG A 256 -9.20 -0.13 -8.77
CA ARG A 256 -8.73 -0.73 -10.02
C ARG A 256 -7.22 -0.57 -10.17
N GLU A 257 -6.67 0.60 -9.88
CA GLU A 257 -5.21 0.82 -9.86
C GLU A 257 -4.52 -0.09 -8.83
N LEU A 258 -5.06 -0.16 -7.61
CA LEU A 258 -4.52 -1.04 -6.57
C LEU A 258 -4.58 -2.52 -6.98
N PHE A 259 -5.71 -2.99 -7.53
CA PHE A 259 -5.87 -4.38 -7.96
C PHE A 259 -5.05 -4.71 -9.22
N THR A 260 -4.76 -3.72 -10.07
CA THR A 260 -3.81 -3.86 -11.19
C THR A 260 -2.40 -4.13 -10.67
N ALA A 261 -1.94 -3.37 -9.67
CA ALA A 261 -0.68 -3.64 -9.00
C ALA A 261 -0.68 -5.03 -8.33
N LEU A 262 -1.73 -5.35 -7.56
CA LEU A 262 -1.85 -6.64 -6.87
C LEU A 262 -1.86 -7.81 -7.85
N LYS A 263 -2.56 -7.70 -8.98
CA LYS A 263 -2.54 -8.75 -10.01
C LYS A 263 -1.12 -9.01 -10.49
N SER A 264 -0.38 -7.96 -10.82
CA SER A 264 1.01 -8.07 -11.26
C SER A 264 1.89 -8.75 -10.23
N VAL A 265 1.81 -8.33 -8.95
CA VAL A 265 2.56 -8.91 -7.84
C VAL A 265 2.19 -10.39 -7.63
N HIS A 266 0.88 -10.71 -7.64
CA HIS A 266 0.38 -12.06 -7.41
C HIS A 266 0.67 -13.01 -8.58
N ASP A 267 0.74 -12.53 -9.82
CA ASP A 267 1.16 -13.33 -10.98
C ASP A 267 2.61 -13.81 -10.81
N HIS A 268 3.47 -13.02 -10.16
CA HIS A 268 4.84 -13.40 -9.79
C HIS A 268 4.92 -14.25 -8.52
N LYS A 269 3.77 -14.66 -7.94
CA LYS A 269 3.69 -15.44 -6.70
C LYS A 269 4.36 -14.72 -5.52
N ILE A 270 4.22 -13.41 -5.47
CA ILE A 270 4.72 -12.56 -4.40
C ILE A 270 3.55 -12.14 -3.52
N LEU A 271 3.72 -12.22 -2.20
CA LEU A 271 2.85 -11.64 -1.18
C LEU A 271 3.48 -10.32 -0.75
N HIS A 272 2.74 -9.23 -0.85
CA HIS A 272 3.22 -7.93 -0.39
C HIS A 272 3.23 -7.82 1.14
N ARG A 273 2.18 -8.36 1.81
CA ARG A 273 2.01 -8.47 3.26
C ARG A 273 1.75 -7.16 4.02
N ASP A 274 1.94 -6.01 3.42
CA ASP A 274 1.71 -4.71 4.07
C ASP A 274 0.90 -3.76 3.18
N ILE A 275 -0.17 -4.26 2.59
CA ILE A 275 -1.11 -3.43 1.82
C ILE A 275 -1.87 -2.52 2.79
N LYS A 276 -1.67 -1.22 2.62
CA LYS A 276 -2.30 -0.13 3.37
C LYS A 276 -2.21 1.18 2.57
N PRO A 277 -2.98 2.22 2.91
CA PRO A 277 -2.98 3.47 2.13
C PRO A 277 -1.61 4.13 2.00
N THR A 278 -0.75 4.06 3.01
CA THR A 278 0.59 4.67 2.96
C THR A 278 1.58 3.93 2.05
N ASN A 279 1.26 2.69 1.66
CA ASN A 279 2.07 1.87 0.75
C ASN A 279 1.47 1.81 -0.66
N PHE A 280 0.35 2.47 -0.89
CA PHE A 280 -0.23 2.68 -2.21
C PHE A 280 -0.36 4.19 -2.44
N LEU A 281 0.65 4.75 -3.10
CA LEU A 281 0.73 6.17 -3.41
C LEU A 281 -0.27 6.45 -4.53
N TYR A 282 -1.25 7.32 -4.29
CA TYR A 282 -2.29 7.64 -5.25
C TYR A 282 -2.40 9.16 -5.44
N ASP A 283 -2.44 9.57 -6.68
CA ASP A 283 -2.72 10.94 -7.08
C ASP A 283 -4.18 11.08 -7.53
N PRO A 284 -5.04 11.76 -6.76
CA PRO A 284 -6.44 11.95 -7.12
C PRO A 284 -6.63 12.77 -8.40
N THR A 285 -5.67 13.63 -8.76
CA THR A 285 -5.76 14.52 -9.93
C THR A 285 -5.57 13.73 -11.23
N THR A 286 -4.54 12.89 -11.28
CA THR A 286 -4.23 12.05 -12.44
C THR A 286 -4.94 10.69 -12.38
N GLN A 287 -5.56 10.38 -11.26
CA GLN A 287 -6.23 9.09 -10.98
C GLN A 287 -5.31 7.87 -11.16
N ARG A 288 -4.02 8.04 -10.89
CA ARG A 288 -3.00 6.99 -10.99
C ARG A 288 -2.51 6.57 -9.61
N GLY A 289 -2.17 5.31 -9.49
CA GLY A 289 -1.68 4.73 -8.25
C GLY A 289 -0.44 3.86 -8.46
N VAL A 290 0.46 3.86 -7.46
CA VAL A 290 1.69 3.07 -7.47
C VAL A 290 1.89 2.38 -6.13
N LEU A 291 2.06 1.05 -6.17
CA LEU A 291 2.37 0.23 -4.99
C LEU A 291 3.87 0.31 -4.68
N VAL A 292 4.18 0.59 -3.42
CA VAL A 292 5.55 0.78 -2.90
C VAL A 292 5.81 -0.08 -1.68
N ASP A 293 7.07 -0.14 -1.24
CA ASP A 293 7.55 -0.73 0.00
C ASP A 293 7.39 -2.27 0.09
N PHE A 294 8.30 -2.98 -0.57
CA PHE A 294 8.39 -4.44 -0.56
C PHE A 294 9.24 -5.01 0.58
N GLY A 295 9.55 -4.21 1.60
CA GLY A 295 10.39 -4.61 2.73
C GLY A 295 9.83 -5.76 3.60
N LEU A 296 8.52 -6.06 3.50
CA LEU A 296 7.87 -7.20 4.15
C LEU A 296 7.42 -8.28 3.17
N ALA A 297 7.64 -8.06 1.87
CA ALA A 297 7.18 -8.96 0.84
C ALA A 297 7.98 -10.27 0.81
N GLU A 298 7.32 -11.36 0.44
CA GLU A 298 7.91 -12.69 0.32
C GLU A 298 7.30 -13.46 -0.85
N ARG A 299 8.06 -14.43 -1.39
CA ARG A 299 7.50 -15.35 -2.38
C ARG A 299 6.60 -16.39 -1.71
N GLU A 300 5.49 -16.72 -2.36
CA GLU A 300 4.58 -17.77 -1.93
C GLU A 300 5.34 -19.09 -1.77
N GLY A 301 5.12 -19.80 -0.68
CA GLY A 301 5.76 -21.09 -0.41
C GLY A 301 7.08 -21.03 0.35
N SER A 302 7.55 -19.84 0.76
CA SER A 302 8.76 -19.70 1.59
C SER A 302 8.65 -20.39 2.96
N ASP A 303 7.44 -20.51 3.50
CA ASP A 303 7.14 -21.07 4.83
C ASP A 303 6.83 -22.60 4.81
N ASN A 304 7.26 -23.37 3.94
CA ASN A 304 7.20 -24.85 3.70
C ASN A 304 6.48 -25.76 4.73
N LYS A 305 5.63 -25.24 5.61
CA LYS A 305 4.86 -26.02 6.59
C LYS A 305 3.39 -26.10 6.17
N PRO A 306 2.90 -27.29 5.79
CA PRO A 306 1.52 -27.43 5.33
C PRO A 306 0.51 -26.99 6.40
N CYS A 307 -0.51 -26.24 5.97
CA CYS A 307 -1.63 -25.84 6.80
C CYS A 307 -2.89 -26.67 6.46
N LEU A 308 -3.77 -26.86 7.45
CA LEU A 308 -5.04 -27.55 7.24
C LEU A 308 -5.96 -26.88 6.23
N CYS A 309 -5.80 -25.57 5.98
CA CYS A 309 -6.63 -24.84 5.02
C CYS A 309 -6.44 -25.35 3.57
N ASN A 310 -5.29 -25.90 3.24
CA ASN A 310 -4.99 -26.47 1.92
C ASN A 310 -5.25 -27.97 1.81
N GLU A 311 -5.63 -28.62 2.92
CA GLU A 311 -6.00 -30.03 2.91
C GLU A 311 -7.43 -30.24 2.36
N SER A 312 -7.72 -31.45 1.87
CA SER A 312 -9.09 -31.80 1.49
C SER A 312 -10.06 -31.72 2.67
N ARG A 313 -11.35 -31.55 2.38
CA ARG A 313 -12.38 -31.45 3.42
C ARG A 313 -12.42 -32.68 4.30
N GLU A 314 -12.18 -33.88 3.75
CA GLU A 314 -12.18 -35.16 4.46
C GLU A 314 -10.99 -35.22 5.42
N VAL A 315 -9.80 -34.86 4.98
CA VAL A 315 -8.59 -34.81 5.82
C VAL A 315 -8.77 -33.82 6.97
N ARG A 316 -9.30 -32.61 6.66
CA ARG A 316 -9.60 -31.58 7.68
C ARG A 316 -10.56 -32.14 8.75
N LYS A 317 -11.68 -32.74 8.34
CA LYS A 317 -12.66 -33.33 9.27
C LYS A 317 -12.05 -34.41 10.14
N HIS A 318 -11.26 -35.30 9.55
CA HIS A 318 -10.59 -36.36 10.28
C HIS A 318 -9.60 -35.81 11.32
N ARG A 319 -8.75 -34.84 10.93
CA ARG A 319 -7.81 -34.21 11.86
C ARG A 319 -8.52 -33.40 12.97
N GLN A 320 -9.60 -32.72 12.64
CA GLN A 320 -10.40 -31.99 13.63
C GLN A 320 -11.07 -32.94 14.64
N ALA A 321 -11.65 -34.04 14.18
CA ALA A 321 -12.29 -35.04 15.04
C ALA A 321 -11.29 -35.74 15.99
N ASN A 322 -10.05 -35.92 15.55
CA ASN A 322 -8.97 -36.51 16.34
C ASN A 322 -8.10 -35.49 17.07
N SER A 323 -8.50 -34.20 17.07
CA SER A 323 -7.76 -33.15 17.77
C SER A 323 -7.90 -33.30 19.30
N VAL A 324 -6.89 -32.86 20.04
CA VAL A 324 -6.91 -32.81 21.51
C VAL A 324 -8.15 -32.09 22.04
N TRP A 325 -8.56 -31.02 21.34
CA TRP A 325 -9.77 -30.27 21.70
C TRP A 325 -11.03 -31.13 21.57
N ALA A 326 -11.20 -31.84 20.45
CA ALA A 326 -12.36 -32.70 20.23
C ALA A 326 -12.41 -33.89 21.25
N GLN A 327 -11.26 -34.44 21.58
CA GLN A 327 -11.15 -35.54 22.56
C GLN A 327 -11.45 -35.09 24.00
N ASN A 328 -11.17 -33.83 24.33
CA ASN A 328 -11.43 -33.25 25.64
C ASN A 328 -12.81 -32.59 25.76
N SER A 329 -13.60 -32.49 24.68
CA SER A 329 -14.87 -31.76 24.65
C SER A 329 -16.05 -32.49 25.28
N THR A 330 -15.86 -33.61 25.96
CA THR A 330 -16.91 -34.27 26.80
C THR A 330 -17.29 -33.44 28.03
N ASN A 331 -16.50 -32.41 28.37
CA ASN A 331 -16.83 -31.44 29.40
C ASN A 331 -16.20 -30.05 29.02
N PRO A 332 -16.85 -29.29 28.15
CA PRO A 332 -16.27 -28.05 27.68
C PRO A 332 -16.18 -27.03 28.81
N GLN A 333 -15.02 -26.96 29.45
CA GLN A 333 -14.65 -25.77 30.23
C GLN A 333 -14.44 -24.65 29.24
N PRO A 334 -15.12 -23.49 29.37
CA PRO A 334 -14.85 -22.34 28.54
C PRO A 334 -13.43 -21.83 28.81
N GLY A 335 -12.63 -21.76 27.77
CA GLY A 335 -11.29 -21.21 27.84
C GLY A 335 -10.18 -22.16 27.38
N TYR A 336 -8.99 -21.65 27.29
CA TYR A 336 -7.79 -22.37 26.92
C TYR A 336 -7.38 -23.34 28.06
N PRO A 337 -7.01 -24.59 27.76
CA PRO A 337 -6.54 -25.50 28.77
C PRO A 337 -5.33 -24.93 29.51
N LYS A 338 -5.45 -24.63 30.80
CA LYS A 338 -4.36 -24.07 31.62
C LYS A 338 -3.11 -24.98 31.70
N SER A 339 -3.27 -26.25 31.34
CA SER A 339 -2.21 -27.27 31.36
C SER A 339 -1.64 -27.58 29.97
N ASP A 340 -1.94 -26.78 28.95
CA ASP A 340 -1.39 -26.99 27.60
C ASP A 340 0.08 -26.66 27.56
N THR A 341 0.94 -27.68 27.49
CA THR A 341 2.40 -27.55 27.41
C THR A 341 2.93 -27.48 25.97
N ARG A 342 2.03 -27.51 24.96
CA ARG A 342 2.43 -27.46 23.58
C ARG A 342 3.02 -26.06 23.26
N SER A 343 4.12 -26.03 22.52
CA SER A 343 4.69 -24.78 22.04
C SER A 343 3.69 -24.02 21.16
N SER A 344 3.61 -22.70 21.32
CA SER A 344 2.80 -21.88 20.44
C SER A 344 3.23 -22.04 18.99
N ARG A 345 2.25 -22.19 18.09
CA ARG A 345 2.51 -22.26 16.64
C ARG A 345 3.22 -20.98 16.19
N ARG A 346 4.35 -21.14 15.51
CA ARG A 346 5.07 -20.01 14.90
C ARG A 346 4.63 -19.88 13.45
N ALA A 347 4.23 -18.67 13.04
CA ALA A 347 3.95 -18.30 11.66
C ALA A 347 4.37 -16.86 11.48
N ASN A 348 4.70 -16.49 10.25
CA ASN A 348 5.01 -15.11 9.93
C ASN A 348 3.75 -14.25 10.12
N ARG A 349 3.85 -13.16 10.89
CA ARG A 349 2.78 -12.21 11.19
C ARG A 349 3.17 -10.79 10.78
N ALA A 350 3.93 -10.68 9.69
CA ALA A 350 4.30 -9.39 9.12
C ALA A 350 3.05 -8.57 8.74
N GLY A 351 3.25 -7.28 8.59
CA GLY A 351 2.22 -6.33 8.16
C GLY A 351 1.57 -5.55 9.31
N THR A 352 0.88 -4.49 8.95
CA THR A 352 0.19 -3.57 9.86
C THR A 352 -1.07 -4.22 10.44
N ARG A 353 -1.22 -4.25 11.77
CA ARG A 353 -2.24 -5.05 12.49
C ARG A 353 -3.66 -4.86 11.98
N GLY A 354 -4.13 -3.62 11.83
CA GLY A 354 -5.49 -3.34 11.38
C GLY A 354 -5.81 -3.81 9.96
N PHE A 355 -4.79 -4.22 9.18
CA PHE A 355 -4.95 -4.72 7.81
C PHE A 355 -4.66 -6.22 7.68
N ARG A 356 -4.28 -6.90 8.78
CA ARG A 356 -3.96 -8.34 8.75
C ARG A 356 -5.17 -9.20 8.50
N ALA A 357 -5.04 -10.16 7.59
CA ALA A 357 -6.08 -11.14 7.31
C ALA A 357 -6.28 -12.11 8.48
N PRO A 358 -7.50 -12.68 8.66
CA PRO A 358 -7.81 -13.62 9.73
C PRO A 358 -6.85 -14.83 9.78
N GLU A 359 -6.46 -15.37 8.61
CA GLU A 359 -5.52 -16.48 8.53
C GLU A 359 -4.13 -16.15 9.09
N VAL A 360 -3.69 -14.89 8.96
CA VAL A 360 -2.44 -14.41 9.57
C VAL A 360 -2.57 -14.40 11.09
N LEU A 361 -3.70 -13.92 11.62
CA LEU A 361 -4.00 -13.90 13.04
C LEU A 361 -4.19 -15.31 13.60
N PHE A 362 -4.77 -16.24 12.83
CA PHE A 362 -4.85 -17.68 13.16
C PHE A 362 -3.51 -18.41 12.96
N LYS A 363 -2.42 -17.68 12.70
CA LYS A 363 -1.07 -18.23 12.53
C LYS A 363 -1.04 -19.33 11.46
N CYS A 364 -1.67 -19.08 10.31
CA CYS A 364 -1.54 -19.95 9.13
C CYS A 364 -0.07 -20.03 8.73
N THR A 365 0.43 -21.25 8.56
CA THR A 365 1.82 -21.51 8.13
C THR A 365 1.99 -21.56 6.62
N GLU A 366 0.90 -21.49 5.87
CA GLU A 366 0.86 -21.54 4.41
C GLU A 366 0.02 -20.37 3.90
N GLN A 367 0.56 -19.16 4.08
CA GLN A 367 -0.07 -17.93 3.65
C GLN A 367 0.06 -17.78 2.12
N LYS A 368 -0.99 -17.27 1.49
CA LYS A 368 -1.08 -17.04 0.04
C LYS A 368 -1.37 -15.57 -0.25
N THR A 369 -1.30 -15.21 -1.51
CA THR A 369 -1.58 -13.86 -2.01
C THR A 369 -2.95 -13.31 -1.59
N SER A 370 -3.89 -14.18 -1.20
CA SER A 370 -5.21 -13.79 -0.66
C SER A 370 -5.14 -12.91 0.60
N ILE A 371 -4.02 -12.90 1.35
CA ILE A 371 -3.87 -11.98 2.50
C ILE A 371 -3.88 -10.51 2.07
N ASP A 372 -3.28 -10.20 0.91
CA ASP A 372 -3.23 -8.84 0.36
C ASP A 372 -4.62 -8.37 -0.10
N ILE A 373 -5.43 -9.29 -0.62
CA ILE A 373 -6.82 -9.02 -1.01
C ILE A 373 -7.67 -8.62 0.20
N TRP A 374 -7.49 -9.29 1.34
CA TRP A 374 -8.12 -8.88 2.59
C TRP A 374 -7.74 -7.45 2.97
N SER A 375 -6.46 -7.14 2.91
CA SER A 375 -5.95 -5.80 3.25
C SER A 375 -6.51 -4.72 2.32
N ALA A 376 -6.63 -5.00 1.02
CA ALA A 376 -7.31 -4.13 0.06
C ALA A 376 -8.81 -3.98 0.40
N GLY A 377 -9.48 -5.06 0.84
CA GLY A 377 -10.85 -5.02 1.37
C GLY A 377 -10.98 -4.09 2.58
N VAL A 378 -10.00 -4.10 3.49
CA VAL A 378 -9.99 -3.17 4.65
C VAL A 378 -9.83 -1.71 4.20
N ILE A 379 -9.05 -1.44 3.15
CA ILE A 379 -8.97 -0.09 2.56
C ILE A 379 -10.36 0.33 2.04
N LEU A 380 -11.03 -0.53 1.27
CA LEU A 380 -12.38 -0.24 0.78
C LEU A 380 -13.38 -0.01 1.93
N LEU A 381 -13.35 -0.87 2.95
CA LEU A 381 -14.18 -0.70 4.15
C LEU A 381 -13.93 0.64 4.84
N THR A 382 -12.67 1.06 4.92
CA THR A 382 -12.25 2.36 5.46
C THR A 382 -12.85 3.52 4.67
N ILE A 383 -12.79 3.47 3.35
CA ILE A 383 -13.32 4.52 2.47
C ILE A 383 -14.85 4.55 2.56
N MET A 384 -15.52 3.42 2.40
CA MET A 384 -16.98 3.31 2.43
C MET A 384 -17.57 3.70 3.79
N SER A 385 -16.92 3.37 4.88
CA SER A 385 -17.33 3.73 6.25
C SER A 385 -16.95 5.16 6.64
N LYS A 386 -16.08 5.83 5.86
CA LYS A 386 -15.51 7.15 6.14
C LYS A 386 -14.73 7.23 7.47
N ARG A 387 -14.20 6.09 7.94
CA ARG A 387 -13.48 5.93 9.21
C ARG A 387 -12.05 5.45 8.99
N PHE A 388 -11.08 6.21 9.48
CA PHE A 388 -9.66 5.84 9.43
C PHE A 388 -8.97 6.08 10.78
N PRO A 389 -8.30 5.08 11.36
CA PRO A 389 -8.34 3.69 10.93
C PRO A 389 -9.72 3.06 11.16
N PHE A 390 -10.10 2.04 10.39
CA PHE A 390 -11.32 1.29 10.65
C PHE A 390 -11.12 0.31 11.80
N PHE A 391 -10.06 -0.50 11.74
CA PHE A 391 -9.58 -1.34 12.83
C PHE A 391 -8.42 -0.63 13.53
N ASN A 392 -8.48 -0.54 14.87
CA ASN A 392 -7.48 0.17 15.68
C ASN A 392 -6.96 -0.74 16.81
N SER A 393 -6.43 -1.88 16.42
CA SER A 393 -6.03 -2.94 17.32
C SER A 393 -4.68 -2.67 17.98
N ALA A 394 -4.58 -2.79 19.29
CA ALA A 394 -3.34 -2.69 20.03
C ALA A 394 -2.45 -3.91 19.81
N ASP A 395 -3.05 -5.11 19.74
CA ASP A 395 -2.37 -6.37 19.50
C ASP A 395 -3.16 -7.31 18.56
N ASP A 396 -2.68 -8.54 18.36
CA ASP A 396 -3.34 -9.52 17.48
C ASP A 396 -4.64 -10.07 18.08
N VAL A 397 -4.79 -10.06 19.41
CA VAL A 397 -6.03 -10.50 20.08
C VAL A 397 -7.11 -9.47 19.86
N ASP A 398 -6.79 -8.18 20.03
CA ASP A 398 -7.71 -7.08 19.73
C ASP A 398 -8.13 -7.11 18.27
N ALA A 399 -7.19 -7.31 17.33
CA ALA A 399 -7.50 -7.45 15.91
C ALA A 399 -8.49 -8.60 15.64
N MET A 400 -8.29 -9.72 16.33
CA MET A 400 -9.19 -10.86 16.23
C MET A 400 -10.58 -10.55 16.79
N ILE A 401 -10.67 -9.81 17.90
CA ILE A 401 -11.92 -9.36 18.53
C ILE A 401 -12.67 -8.38 17.63
N GLU A 402 -11.98 -7.42 17.04
CA GLU A 402 -12.58 -6.45 16.12
C GLU A 402 -13.19 -7.15 14.90
N ILE A 403 -12.47 -8.08 14.28
CA ILE A 403 -12.98 -8.89 13.17
C ILE A 403 -14.18 -9.74 13.64
N ALA A 404 -14.07 -10.38 14.80
CA ALA A 404 -15.13 -11.22 15.36
C ALA A 404 -16.40 -10.43 15.66
N THR A 405 -16.30 -9.17 16.06
CA THR A 405 -17.45 -8.29 16.30
C THR A 405 -18.25 -8.08 15.02
N ILE A 406 -17.58 -7.96 13.87
CA ILE A 406 -18.22 -7.79 12.57
C ILE A 406 -18.79 -9.12 12.07
N PHE A 407 -17.97 -10.17 12.00
CA PHE A 407 -18.33 -11.42 11.32
C PHE A 407 -19.09 -12.41 12.21
N GLY A 408 -19.04 -12.22 13.52
CA GLY A 408 -19.69 -13.08 14.50
C GLY A 408 -18.91 -14.33 14.84
N SER A 409 -19.13 -14.86 16.06
CA SER A 409 -18.40 -15.99 16.61
C SER A 409 -18.56 -17.28 15.79
N LYS A 410 -19.72 -17.49 15.14
CA LYS A 410 -19.95 -18.69 14.31
C LYS A 410 -19.04 -18.76 13.09
N ARG A 411 -18.91 -17.62 12.35
CA ARG A 411 -18.02 -17.55 11.18
C ARG A 411 -16.55 -17.61 11.59
N MET A 412 -16.19 -16.94 12.69
CA MET A 412 -14.82 -16.96 13.22
C MET A 412 -14.39 -18.35 13.71
N LYS A 413 -15.30 -19.12 14.36
CA LYS A 413 -15.03 -20.51 14.69
C LYS A 413 -14.76 -21.37 13.45
N ALA A 414 -15.55 -21.19 12.40
CA ALA A 414 -15.33 -21.90 11.14
C ALA A 414 -13.99 -21.53 10.50
N ALA A 415 -13.64 -20.24 10.46
CA ALA A 415 -12.36 -19.76 9.95
C ALA A 415 -11.16 -20.31 10.77
N GLY A 416 -11.23 -20.26 12.09
CA GLY A 416 -10.19 -20.84 12.95
C GLY A 416 -9.96 -22.32 12.68
N LEU A 417 -11.03 -23.09 12.52
CA LEU A 417 -10.97 -24.52 12.24
C LEU A 417 -10.32 -24.85 10.89
N LEU A 418 -10.41 -23.97 9.88
CA LEU A 418 -9.68 -24.14 8.62
C LEU A 418 -8.18 -24.22 8.85
N HIS A 419 -7.67 -23.48 9.82
CA HIS A 419 -6.24 -23.41 10.14
C HIS A 419 -5.84 -24.31 11.33
N GLY A 420 -6.77 -25.15 11.81
CA GLY A 420 -6.54 -26.01 12.97
C GLY A 420 -6.46 -25.24 14.30
N CYS A 421 -7.10 -24.08 14.36
CA CYS A 421 -7.20 -23.25 15.55
C CYS A 421 -8.63 -23.28 16.09
N VAL A 422 -8.78 -23.17 17.42
CA VAL A 422 -10.07 -23.01 18.08
C VAL A 422 -10.27 -21.55 18.42
N PHE A 423 -11.38 -20.99 17.96
CA PHE A 423 -11.83 -19.64 18.35
C PHE A 423 -12.99 -19.76 19.34
N GLU A 424 -12.80 -19.28 20.54
CA GLU A 424 -13.85 -19.18 21.56
C GLU A 424 -13.77 -17.83 22.26
N THR A 425 -14.93 -17.28 22.55
CA THR A 425 -15.06 -16.00 23.26
C THR A 425 -16.31 -16.00 24.12
N SER A 426 -16.22 -15.38 25.29
CA SER A 426 -17.34 -15.08 26.18
C SER A 426 -17.73 -13.59 26.14
N LEU A 427 -17.12 -12.78 25.26
CA LEU A 427 -17.40 -11.36 25.15
C LEU A 427 -18.83 -11.15 24.64
N PRO A 428 -19.69 -10.43 25.40
CA PRO A 428 -21.10 -10.26 25.05
C PRO A 428 -21.29 -9.40 23.79
N THR A 429 -20.28 -8.60 23.42
CA THR A 429 -20.27 -7.77 22.22
C THR A 429 -20.13 -8.58 20.93
N ILE A 430 -19.65 -9.81 21.00
CA ILE A 430 -19.48 -10.69 19.86
C ILE A 430 -20.70 -11.61 19.73
N GLY A 431 -21.64 -11.21 18.87
CA GLY A 431 -22.80 -12.01 18.54
C GLY A 431 -22.46 -13.29 17.76
N GLN A 432 -23.40 -14.23 17.66
CA GLN A 432 -23.19 -15.45 16.87
C GLN A 432 -23.16 -15.19 15.36
N GLY A 433 -24.04 -14.33 14.85
CA GLY A 433 -24.27 -14.12 13.42
C GLY A 433 -23.46 -13.00 12.79
N GLY A 434 -22.92 -12.07 13.60
CA GLY A 434 -22.26 -10.85 13.09
C GLY A 434 -23.23 -9.86 12.46
N PHE A 435 -22.67 -8.95 11.67
CA PHE A 435 -23.40 -7.90 10.95
C PHE A 435 -23.14 -7.99 9.45
N SER A 436 -24.10 -7.55 8.62
CA SER A 436 -23.84 -7.36 7.19
C SER A 436 -22.99 -6.12 6.96
N MET A 437 -22.19 -6.13 5.89
CA MET A 437 -21.36 -4.97 5.51
C MET A 437 -22.24 -3.75 5.22
N GLU A 438 -23.40 -3.95 4.60
CA GLU A 438 -24.42 -2.91 4.40
C GLU A 438 -24.78 -2.18 5.69
N LYS A 439 -25.11 -2.95 6.74
CA LYS A 439 -25.47 -2.40 8.06
C LYS A 439 -24.31 -1.63 8.70
N ILE A 440 -23.09 -2.14 8.56
CA ILE A 440 -21.88 -1.47 9.06
C ILE A 440 -21.67 -0.13 8.38
N ILE A 441 -21.80 -0.09 7.04
CA ILE A 441 -21.66 1.14 6.26
C ILE A 441 -22.73 2.17 6.65
N LEU A 442 -24.00 1.77 6.73
CA LEU A 442 -25.09 2.66 7.13
C LEU A 442 -24.86 3.25 8.54
N TRP A 443 -24.45 2.42 9.49
CA TRP A 443 -24.17 2.89 10.86
C TRP A 443 -22.96 3.81 10.94
N SER A 444 -21.87 3.45 10.27
CA SER A 444 -20.64 4.24 10.32
C SER A 444 -20.79 5.60 9.64
N THR A 445 -21.67 5.71 8.65
CA THR A 445 -22.01 6.95 7.94
C THR A 445 -23.22 7.68 8.53
N CYS A 446 -23.79 7.20 9.66
CA CYS A 446 -24.94 7.76 10.33
C CYS A 446 -26.17 7.93 9.42
N ARG A 447 -26.40 6.97 8.51
CA ARG A 447 -27.52 6.98 7.55
C ARG A 447 -28.69 6.16 8.11
N GLY A 448 -29.87 6.77 8.10
CA GLY A 448 -31.14 6.14 8.44
C GLY A 448 -31.88 5.56 7.23
N GLU A 449 -33.12 5.13 7.45
CA GLU A 449 -33.98 4.56 6.39
C GLU A 449 -34.32 5.58 5.28
N ASP A 450 -34.22 6.87 5.58
CA ASP A 450 -34.43 7.98 4.65
C ASP A 450 -33.32 8.13 3.60
N LYS A 451 -32.15 7.51 3.85
CA LYS A 451 -30.97 7.55 2.96
C LYS A 451 -30.45 6.15 2.65
N PRO A 452 -31.20 5.34 1.88
CA PRO A 452 -30.77 3.99 1.53
C PRO A 452 -29.52 4.01 0.68
N LEU A 453 -28.85 2.86 0.58
CA LEU A 453 -27.71 2.66 -0.32
C LEU A 453 -28.14 2.70 -1.77
N THR A 454 -27.36 3.39 -2.59
CA THR A 454 -27.52 3.41 -4.05
C THR A 454 -27.19 2.05 -4.65
N PRO A 455 -27.59 1.75 -5.91
CA PRO A 455 -27.20 0.53 -6.61
C PRO A 455 -25.67 0.36 -6.67
N ASP A 456 -24.93 1.42 -6.97
CA ASP A 456 -23.47 1.40 -7.10
C ASP A 456 -22.79 1.18 -5.74
N GLU A 457 -23.31 1.77 -4.65
CA GLU A 457 -22.84 1.45 -3.29
C GLU A 457 -23.09 -0.01 -2.91
N LYS A 458 -24.23 -0.59 -3.31
CA LYS A 458 -24.49 -2.03 -3.08
C LYS A 458 -23.55 -2.90 -3.87
N MET A 459 -23.20 -2.50 -5.10
CA MET A 459 -22.20 -3.19 -5.91
C MET A 459 -20.82 -3.13 -5.27
N ALA A 460 -20.41 -1.96 -4.73
CA ALA A 460 -19.19 -1.79 -3.96
C ALA A 460 -19.17 -2.67 -2.69
N ILE A 461 -20.31 -2.80 -2.00
CA ILE A 461 -20.43 -3.65 -0.82
C ILE A 461 -20.34 -5.14 -1.18
N SER A 462 -20.94 -5.59 -2.30
CA SER A 462 -20.78 -6.95 -2.79
C SER A 462 -19.32 -7.30 -3.10
N PHE A 463 -18.61 -6.35 -3.70
CA PHE A 463 -17.17 -6.47 -3.95
C PHE A 463 -16.38 -6.52 -2.63
N LEU A 464 -16.70 -5.65 -1.66
CA LEU A 464 -16.11 -5.66 -0.33
C LEU A 464 -16.28 -7.01 0.37
N GLU A 465 -17.48 -7.61 0.32
CA GLU A 465 -17.77 -8.92 0.92
C GLU A 465 -16.92 -10.03 0.28
N SER A 466 -16.69 -9.94 -1.05
CA SER A 466 -15.82 -10.88 -1.78
C SER A 466 -14.34 -10.74 -1.39
N CYS A 467 -13.87 -9.52 -1.12
CA CYS A 467 -12.52 -9.25 -0.62
C CYS A 467 -12.33 -9.68 0.85
N MET A 468 -13.37 -9.57 1.66
CA MET A 468 -13.33 -9.87 3.09
C MET A 468 -13.93 -11.24 3.46
N GLU A 469 -13.94 -12.20 2.53
CA GLU A 469 -14.27 -13.58 2.84
C GLU A 469 -13.24 -14.18 3.81
N LEU A 470 -13.73 -14.81 4.90
CA LEU A 470 -12.88 -15.36 5.95
C LEU A 470 -12.13 -16.63 5.51
N ASP A 471 -12.66 -17.38 4.56
CA ASP A 471 -11.98 -18.52 3.95
C ASP A 471 -11.06 -18.01 2.81
N PRO A 472 -9.74 -18.05 2.98
CA PRO A 472 -8.82 -17.55 1.96
C PRO A 472 -8.93 -18.28 0.60
N GLY A 473 -9.42 -19.52 0.60
CA GLY A 473 -9.66 -20.30 -0.62
C GLY A 473 -10.95 -19.92 -1.37
N ARG A 474 -11.79 -19.07 -0.78
CA ARG A 474 -13.03 -18.54 -1.38
C ARG A 474 -12.98 -17.04 -1.62
N ARG A 475 -11.96 -16.39 -1.10
CA ARG A 475 -11.73 -14.96 -1.29
C ARG A 475 -11.41 -14.69 -2.76
N ILE A 476 -11.98 -13.62 -3.31
CA ILE A 476 -11.73 -13.20 -4.70
C ILE A 476 -10.23 -13.02 -4.96
N THR A 477 -9.75 -13.40 -6.13
CA THR A 477 -8.39 -13.13 -6.57
C THR A 477 -8.25 -11.74 -7.17
N ALA A 478 -7.03 -11.21 -7.33
CA ALA A 478 -6.83 -9.91 -7.96
C ALA A 478 -7.30 -9.92 -9.43
N GLU A 479 -7.10 -11.03 -10.14
CA GLU A 479 -7.56 -11.19 -11.53
C GLU A 479 -9.09 -11.22 -11.64
N GLU A 480 -9.79 -11.94 -10.76
CA GLU A 480 -11.25 -11.96 -10.71
C GLU A 480 -11.81 -10.59 -10.30
N ALA A 481 -11.15 -9.92 -9.35
CA ALA A 481 -11.52 -8.60 -8.88
C ALA A 481 -11.53 -7.56 -10.02
N LEU A 482 -10.52 -7.56 -10.88
CA LEU A 482 -10.46 -6.66 -12.04
C LEU A 482 -11.59 -6.89 -13.08
N ARG A 483 -12.29 -8.04 -13.03
CA ARG A 483 -13.46 -8.34 -13.87
C ARG A 483 -14.79 -8.04 -13.16
N HIS A 484 -14.75 -7.65 -11.90
CA HIS A 484 -15.97 -7.38 -11.14
C HIS A 484 -16.60 -6.06 -11.59
N ASP A 485 -17.92 -6.04 -11.77
CA ASP A 485 -18.69 -4.89 -12.27
C ASP A 485 -18.39 -3.59 -11.53
N PHE A 486 -18.14 -3.66 -10.23
CA PHE A 486 -17.77 -2.49 -9.44
C PHE A 486 -16.50 -1.80 -9.95
N LEU A 487 -15.45 -2.56 -10.32
CA LEU A 487 -14.21 -1.99 -10.82
C LEU A 487 -14.30 -1.52 -12.28
N GLN A 488 -15.41 -1.77 -12.96
CA GLN A 488 -15.69 -1.28 -14.32
C GLN A 488 -16.43 0.07 -14.32
N LEU A 489 -16.99 0.52 -13.18
CA LEU A 489 -17.76 1.76 -13.12
C LEU A 489 -16.97 2.99 -13.60
N GLY A 490 -15.67 3.08 -13.27
CA GLY A 490 -14.82 4.20 -13.69
C GLY A 490 -14.47 4.20 -15.18
N GLU A 491 -14.50 3.04 -15.87
CA GLU A 491 -14.24 2.96 -17.33
C GLU A 491 -15.40 3.50 -18.15
N VAL A 492 -16.63 3.23 -17.73
CA VAL A 492 -17.82 3.69 -18.44
C VAL A 492 -17.91 5.21 -18.48
N GLU A 493 -17.48 5.91 -17.44
CA GLU A 493 -17.46 7.37 -17.44
C GLU A 493 -16.31 7.98 -18.24
N SER A 494 -15.14 7.33 -18.28
CA SER A 494 -14.00 7.78 -19.10
C SER A 494 -14.30 7.60 -20.60
N ASP A 495 -14.90 6.49 -20.99
CA ASP A 495 -15.32 6.23 -22.37
C ASP A 495 -16.43 7.17 -22.84
N LYS A 496 -17.41 7.47 -21.98
CA LYS A 496 -18.44 8.45 -22.32
C LYS A 496 -17.86 9.84 -22.58
N ARG A 497 -16.89 10.28 -21.79
CA ARG A 497 -16.22 11.57 -22.00
C ARG A 497 -15.44 11.61 -23.32
N TYR A 498 -14.84 10.48 -23.72
CA TYR A 498 -14.13 10.39 -25.00
C TYR A 498 -15.07 10.41 -26.21
N TYR A 499 -16.17 9.64 -26.17
CA TYR A 499 -17.16 9.62 -27.26
C TYR A 499 -18.00 10.89 -27.34
N ASP A 500 -18.28 11.56 -26.22
CA ASP A 500 -18.97 12.87 -26.22
C ASP A 500 -18.08 13.97 -26.79
N GLN A 501 -16.74 13.89 -26.64
CA GLN A 501 -15.78 14.81 -27.28
C GLN A 501 -15.69 14.56 -28.79
N GLU A 502 -15.61 13.31 -29.26
CA GLU A 502 -15.59 13.02 -30.70
C GLU A 502 -16.91 13.38 -31.42
N SER A 503 -18.04 13.29 -30.74
CA SER A 503 -19.32 13.71 -31.30
C SER A 503 -19.54 15.21 -31.33
N ALA A 504 -18.86 15.97 -30.47
CA ALA A 504 -18.90 17.44 -30.44
C ALA A 504 -18.00 18.08 -31.51
N ASP A 505 -16.95 17.40 -31.95
CA ASP A 505 -16.02 17.90 -32.99
C ASP A 505 -16.50 17.58 -34.42
N GLN A 506 -17.68 16.93 -34.59
CA GLN A 506 -18.26 16.61 -35.91
C GLN A 506 -19.48 17.47 -36.31
N TYR A 507 -19.79 18.56 -35.56
CA TYR A 507 -20.86 19.48 -35.94
C TYR A 507 -20.37 20.92 -36.07
#